data_8bc17b977d83cef1eb9a05e797ae2e0a
#
_entry.id   8bc17b977d83cef1eb9a05e797ae2e0a
#
_cell.length_a   1.000
_cell.length_b   1.000
_cell.length_c   1.000
_cell.angle_alpha   90.00
_cell.angle_beta   90.00
_cell.angle_gamma   90.00
#
_symmetry.space_group_name_H-M   'P 1'
#
loop_
_entity.id
_entity.type
_entity.pdbx_description
1 polymer ?
#
loop_
_entity_poly.entity_id
_entity_poly.type
_entity_poly.pdbx_seq_one_letter_code
_entity_poly.pdbx_strand_id
1 'polypeptide(L)'
;MRSYISYDELEELGETIVRAYINKTRRYNALCVDIEGLVTDYLGLTVVYETIVEDDLNKIAFLSNGKRPLRVVRDGKRVEVIFPKNTVVLDKVLLNEKESSRRRFTLGHEGAHSIIAKQNPMQDVGCFHNTFDPERQYTLEERRELLSFSEAQADRLSSVFLMPRFILEKVMKKYKCENGIPVYGWNVFAPEDKITLRKMADCMGVSHQALVIRLKTLKLLIPHDL
;
A
#
# COMPACT_ATOMS: atom_id res chain seq x y z
N MET A 1 17.92 15.63 13.72
CA MET A 1 16.59 15.12 13.38
C MET A 1 16.78 13.82 12.59
N ARG A 2 16.29 12.67 13.06
CA ARG A 2 16.49 11.41 12.34
C ARG A 2 15.64 11.42 11.05
N SER A 3 16.28 11.40 9.89
CA SER A 3 15.59 11.27 8.58
C SER A 3 15.27 9.81 8.23
N TYR A 4 15.61 8.87 9.11
CA TYR A 4 15.50 7.44 8.89
C TYR A 4 14.60 6.80 9.95
N ILE A 5 13.55 6.13 9.47
CA ILE A 5 12.72 5.24 10.26
C ILE A 5 13.11 3.80 9.87
N SER A 6 13.54 2.99 10.80
CA SER A 6 13.89 1.60 10.53
C SER A 6 12.66 0.77 10.13
N TYR A 7 12.91 -0.39 9.51
CA TYR A 7 11.80 -1.28 9.14
C TYR A 7 11.00 -1.78 10.35
N ASP A 8 11.66 -1.99 11.48
CA ASP A 8 10.99 -2.43 12.71
C ASP A 8 10.15 -1.29 13.32
N GLU A 9 10.64 -0.05 13.29
CA GLU A 9 9.87 1.13 13.71
C GLU A 9 8.65 1.36 12.80
N LEU A 10 8.77 1.15 11.47
CA LEU A 10 7.65 1.23 10.54
C LEU A 10 6.61 0.13 10.80
N GLU A 11 7.07 -1.07 11.14
CA GLU A 11 6.20 -2.19 11.51
C GLU A 11 5.39 -1.85 12.76
N GLU A 12 6.05 -1.42 13.83
CA GLU A 12 5.43 -1.04 15.09
C GLU A 12 4.46 0.14 14.91
N LEU A 13 4.86 1.16 14.16
CA LEU A 13 4.04 2.33 13.85
C LEU A 13 2.77 1.92 13.11
N GLY A 14 2.90 1.12 12.05
CA GLY A 14 1.77 0.66 11.25
C GLY A 14 0.80 -0.21 12.06
N GLU A 15 1.33 -1.16 12.84
CA GLU A 15 0.53 -1.99 13.76
C GLU A 15 -0.25 -1.13 14.76
N THR A 16 0.42 -0.14 15.36
CA THR A 16 -0.18 0.76 16.36
C THR A 16 -1.32 1.57 15.74
N ILE A 17 -1.11 2.13 14.55
CA ILE A 17 -2.12 2.91 13.83
C ILE A 17 -3.35 2.06 13.50
N VAL A 18 -3.15 0.85 12.94
CA VAL A 18 -4.27 -0.03 12.61
C VAL A 18 -5.02 -0.50 13.86
N ARG A 19 -4.31 -0.84 14.94
CA ARG A 19 -4.95 -1.19 16.22
C ARG A 19 -5.78 -0.03 16.78
N ALA A 20 -5.27 1.19 16.73
CA ALA A 20 -5.99 2.37 17.20
C ALA A 20 -7.25 2.63 16.34
N TYR A 21 -7.15 2.47 15.00
CA TYR A 21 -8.30 2.55 14.11
C TYR A 21 -9.36 1.47 14.40
N ILE A 22 -8.94 0.21 14.57
CA ILE A 22 -9.85 -0.89 14.93
C ILE A 22 -10.53 -0.64 16.27
N ASN A 23 -9.81 -0.13 17.27
CA ASN A 23 -10.38 0.22 18.56
C ASN A 23 -11.42 1.35 18.43
N LYS A 24 -11.11 2.40 17.65
CA LYS A 24 -12.03 3.50 17.39
C LYS A 24 -13.32 3.03 16.71
N THR A 25 -13.20 2.10 15.74
CA THR A 25 -14.32 1.60 14.94
C THR A 25 -14.98 0.35 15.51
N ARG A 26 -14.42 -0.24 16.56
CA ARG A 26 -14.86 -1.49 17.21
C ARG A 26 -14.92 -2.70 16.26
N ARG A 27 -14.11 -2.70 15.19
CA ARG A 27 -14.07 -3.79 14.18
C ARG A 27 -13.11 -4.92 14.57
N TYR A 28 -13.19 -5.41 15.80
CA TYR A 28 -12.23 -6.37 16.39
C TYR A 28 -12.12 -7.70 15.63
N ASN A 29 -13.16 -8.13 14.92
CA ASN A 29 -13.18 -9.38 14.17
C ASN A 29 -12.80 -9.23 12.69
N ALA A 30 -12.37 -8.04 12.26
CA ALA A 30 -12.00 -7.82 10.87
C ALA A 30 -10.81 -8.70 10.46
N LEU A 31 -10.93 -9.31 9.29
CA LEU A 31 -9.86 -10.06 8.61
C LEU A 31 -9.28 -9.26 7.43
N CYS A 32 -9.86 -8.11 7.13
CA CYS A 32 -9.44 -7.17 6.11
C CYS A 32 -9.53 -5.77 6.72
N VAL A 33 -8.49 -4.99 6.60
CA VAL A 33 -8.48 -3.60 7.07
C VAL A 33 -9.32 -2.75 6.11
N ASP A 34 -10.25 -1.95 6.62
CA ASP A 34 -10.92 -0.91 5.85
C ASP A 34 -9.92 0.24 5.65
N ILE A 35 -9.16 0.16 4.56
CA ILE A 35 -8.09 1.12 4.27
C ILE A 35 -8.66 2.50 3.93
N GLU A 36 -9.84 2.57 3.32
CA GLU A 36 -10.47 3.84 2.99
C GLU A 36 -10.86 4.58 4.26
N GLY A 37 -11.56 3.93 5.19
CA GLY A 37 -11.89 4.51 6.49
C GLY A 37 -10.63 4.80 7.33
N LEU A 38 -9.57 3.97 7.24
CA LEU A 38 -8.29 4.29 7.90
C LEU A 38 -7.74 5.62 7.38
N VAL A 39 -7.72 5.81 6.06
CA VAL A 39 -7.13 7.00 5.42
C VAL A 39 -8.02 8.24 5.63
N THR A 40 -9.34 8.12 5.48
CA THR A 40 -10.27 9.25 5.59
C THR A 40 -10.58 9.59 7.02
N ASP A 41 -11.07 8.63 7.81
CA ASP A 41 -11.67 8.90 9.12
C ASP A 41 -10.64 8.92 10.26
N TYR A 42 -9.51 8.25 10.07
CA TYR A 42 -8.46 8.17 11.08
C TYR A 42 -7.27 9.06 10.78
N LEU A 43 -6.73 9.02 9.54
CA LEU A 43 -5.61 9.88 9.15
C LEU A 43 -6.05 11.29 8.74
N GLY A 44 -7.34 11.51 8.45
CA GLY A 44 -7.93 12.80 8.12
C GLY A 44 -7.58 13.29 6.71
N LEU A 45 -7.40 12.37 5.75
CA LEU A 45 -7.15 12.71 4.36
C LEU A 45 -8.44 12.75 3.56
N THR A 46 -8.53 13.66 2.61
CA THR A 46 -9.62 13.68 1.62
C THR A 46 -9.23 12.82 0.42
N VAL A 47 -10.12 11.95 -0.04
CA VAL A 47 -9.88 11.10 -1.22
C VAL A 47 -10.77 11.57 -2.36
N VAL A 48 -10.18 11.81 -3.53
CA VAL A 48 -10.90 12.18 -4.75
C VAL A 48 -10.41 11.35 -5.92
N TYR A 49 -11.27 11.17 -6.92
CA TYR A 49 -10.96 10.43 -8.13
C TYR A 49 -11.00 11.35 -9.34
N GLU A 50 -9.89 11.42 -10.09
CA GLU A 50 -9.75 12.23 -11.30
C GLU A 50 -9.12 11.40 -12.42
N THR A 51 -9.27 11.83 -13.65
CA THR A 51 -8.49 11.25 -14.75
C THR A 51 -7.16 11.98 -14.82
N ILE A 52 -6.11 11.35 -14.31
CA ILE A 52 -4.75 11.91 -14.24
C ILE A 52 -4.12 11.84 -15.63
N VAL A 53 -3.48 12.93 -16.09
CA VAL A 53 -2.84 13.02 -17.41
C VAL A 53 -1.46 13.65 -17.25
N GLU A 54 -0.58 12.89 -16.62
CA GLU A 54 0.84 13.24 -16.52
C GLU A 54 1.64 12.62 -17.67
N ASP A 55 2.87 13.08 -17.87
CA ASP A 55 3.72 12.56 -18.93
C ASP A 55 4.11 11.09 -18.70
N ASP A 56 4.20 10.68 -17.44
CA ASP A 56 4.34 9.28 -17.04
C ASP A 56 2.98 8.66 -16.74
N LEU A 57 2.56 7.72 -17.59
CA LEU A 57 1.30 6.99 -17.46
C LEU A 57 1.18 6.10 -16.21
N ASN A 58 2.29 5.88 -15.50
CA ASN A 58 2.26 5.11 -14.25
C ASN A 58 1.90 5.96 -13.03
N LYS A 59 1.81 7.26 -13.19
CA LYS A 59 1.36 8.17 -12.14
C LYS A 59 -0.15 8.06 -11.97
N ILE A 60 -0.57 7.17 -11.09
CA ILE A 60 -1.98 6.83 -10.82
C ILE A 60 -2.51 7.40 -9.52
N ALA A 61 -1.64 8.03 -8.73
CA ALA A 61 -2.02 8.70 -7.48
C ALA A 61 -1.12 9.89 -7.20
N PHE A 62 -1.64 10.80 -6.38
CA PHE A 62 -0.95 12.02 -5.98
C PHE A 62 -1.45 12.47 -4.61
N LEU A 63 -0.54 12.62 -3.64
CA LEU A 63 -0.82 13.29 -2.38
C LEU A 63 -0.52 14.78 -2.51
N SER A 64 -1.56 15.60 -2.44
CA SER A 64 -1.44 17.05 -2.60
C SER A 64 -0.83 17.72 -1.36
N ASN A 65 0.15 18.59 -1.63
CA ASN A 65 0.71 19.53 -0.64
C ASN A 65 0.03 20.91 -0.64
N GLY A 66 -1.00 21.11 -1.47
CA GLY A 66 -1.72 22.36 -1.60
C GLY A 66 -1.04 23.41 -2.49
N LYS A 67 0.07 23.08 -3.16
CA LYS A 67 0.87 24.02 -3.97
C LYS A 67 1.15 23.51 -5.38
N ARG A 68 1.48 22.24 -5.51
CA ARG A 68 1.82 21.61 -6.80
C ARG A 68 0.57 21.34 -7.60
N PRO A 69 0.46 21.84 -8.84
CA PRO A 69 -0.65 21.48 -9.72
C PRO A 69 -0.53 20.03 -10.20
N LEU A 70 -1.67 19.41 -10.43
CA LEU A 70 -1.82 18.11 -11.06
C LEU A 70 -2.58 18.27 -12.37
N ARG A 71 -2.10 17.66 -13.44
CA ARG A 71 -2.78 17.65 -14.73
C ARG A 71 -3.86 16.57 -14.75
N VAL A 72 -5.10 16.98 -14.96
CA VAL A 72 -6.28 16.11 -15.02
C VAL A 72 -7.14 16.42 -16.24
N VAL A 73 -8.04 15.50 -16.60
CA VAL A 73 -9.06 15.76 -17.63
C VAL A 73 -10.37 16.12 -16.95
N ARG A 74 -10.91 17.31 -17.26
CA ARG A 74 -12.27 17.74 -16.90
C ARG A 74 -12.98 18.24 -18.16
N ASP A 75 -14.20 17.79 -18.37
CA ASP A 75 -15.01 18.13 -19.56
C ASP A 75 -14.27 17.93 -20.89
N GLY A 76 -13.52 16.82 -20.97
CA GLY A 76 -12.74 16.46 -22.15
C GLY A 76 -11.48 17.31 -22.40
N LYS A 77 -11.15 18.25 -21.51
CA LYS A 77 -9.98 19.12 -21.63
C LYS A 77 -8.94 18.81 -20.55
N ARG A 78 -7.66 18.93 -20.94
CA ARG A 78 -6.55 18.87 -19.97
C ARG A 78 -6.48 20.20 -19.21
N VAL A 79 -6.54 20.13 -17.89
CA VAL A 79 -6.45 21.29 -17.00
C VAL A 79 -5.48 21.01 -15.87
N GLU A 80 -4.82 22.05 -15.38
CA GLU A 80 -4.01 21.98 -14.17
C GLU A 80 -4.87 22.39 -12.97
N VAL A 81 -4.89 21.53 -11.95
CA VAL A 81 -5.69 21.75 -10.73
C VAL A 81 -4.78 21.66 -9.52
N ILE A 82 -4.86 22.66 -8.64
CA ILE A 82 -4.23 22.60 -7.32
C ILE A 82 -5.27 22.08 -6.34
N PHE A 83 -5.07 20.88 -5.83
CA PHE A 83 -5.92 20.28 -4.80
C PHE A 83 -5.52 20.80 -3.41
N PRO A 84 -6.46 20.91 -2.46
CA PRO A 84 -6.13 21.26 -1.09
C PRO A 84 -5.06 20.32 -0.49
N LYS A 85 -4.27 20.82 0.45
CA LYS A 85 -3.32 19.98 1.20
C LYS A 85 -4.04 18.80 1.86
N ASN A 86 -3.37 17.65 1.96
CA ASN A 86 -3.91 16.40 2.48
C ASN A 86 -5.06 15.79 1.64
N THR A 87 -5.10 16.11 0.34
CA THR A 87 -5.98 15.44 -0.60
C THR A 87 -5.20 14.36 -1.34
N VAL A 88 -5.66 13.12 -1.27
CA VAL A 88 -5.21 12.00 -2.09
C VAL A 88 -6.04 12.00 -3.36
N VAL A 89 -5.40 12.21 -4.50
CA VAL A 89 -6.04 12.14 -5.81
C VAL A 89 -5.67 10.79 -6.43
N LEU A 90 -6.66 9.95 -6.69
CA LEU A 90 -6.50 8.65 -7.34
C LEU A 90 -7.00 8.72 -8.78
N ASP A 91 -6.33 8.01 -9.68
CA ASP A 91 -6.83 7.89 -11.04
C ASP A 91 -8.13 7.07 -11.09
N LYS A 92 -9.08 7.51 -11.92
CA LYS A 92 -10.37 6.84 -12.10
C LYS A 92 -10.26 5.40 -12.58
N VAL A 93 -9.16 5.01 -13.23
CA VAL A 93 -8.89 3.62 -13.61
C VAL A 93 -8.96 2.68 -12.39
N LEU A 94 -8.58 3.17 -11.23
CA LEU A 94 -8.60 2.42 -9.97
C LEU A 94 -10.02 2.14 -9.44
N LEU A 95 -11.06 2.76 -9.99
CA LEU A 95 -12.47 2.46 -9.67
C LEU A 95 -12.92 1.13 -10.27
N ASN A 96 -12.19 0.59 -11.25
CA ASN A 96 -12.50 -0.73 -11.80
C ASN A 96 -12.33 -1.79 -10.71
N GLU A 97 -13.29 -2.73 -10.61
CA GLU A 97 -13.25 -3.82 -9.63
C GLU A 97 -11.99 -4.69 -9.73
N LYS A 98 -11.48 -4.89 -10.96
CA LYS A 98 -10.24 -5.63 -11.20
C LYS A 98 -9.01 -4.96 -10.57
N GLU A 99 -9.06 -3.66 -10.38
CA GLU A 99 -8.01 -2.84 -9.76
C GLU A 99 -8.17 -2.70 -8.23
N SER A 100 -9.13 -3.40 -7.63
CA SER A 100 -9.45 -3.25 -6.20
C SER A 100 -8.23 -3.41 -5.28
N SER A 101 -7.44 -4.46 -5.46
CA SER A 101 -6.22 -4.67 -4.65
C SER A 101 -5.19 -3.56 -4.88
N ARG A 102 -5.04 -3.11 -6.13
CA ARG A 102 -4.14 -2.00 -6.49
C ARG A 102 -4.60 -0.70 -5.88
N ARG A 103 -5.91 -0.37 -6.00
CA ARG A 103 -6.51 0.82 -5.36
C ARG A 103 -6.24 0.85 -3.87
N ARG A 104 -6.45 -0.28 -3.18
CA ARG A 104 -6.23 -0.41 -1.74
C ARG A 104 -4.76 -0.18 -1.36
N PHE A 105 -3.84 -0.78 -2.13
CA PHE A 105 -2.40 -0.59 -1.90
C PHE A 105 -1.99 0.87 -2.14
N THR A 106 -2.42 1.46 -3.26
CA THR A 106 -2.13 2.85 -3.61
C THR A 106 -2.67 3.82 -2.54
N LEU A 107 -3.89 3.61 -2.07
CA LEU A 107 -4.48 4.45 -1.02
C LEU A 107 -3.72 4.33 0.30
N GLY A 108 -3.31 3.13 0.69
CA GLY A 108 -2.47 2.91 1.86
C GLY A 108 -1.09 3.55 1.74
N HIS A 109 -0.52 3.54 0.54
CA HIS A 109 0.76 4.16 0.22
C HIS A 109 0.71 5.70 0.37
N GLU A 110 -0.31 6.34 -0.19
CA GLU A 110 -0.52 7.79 -0.02
C GLU A 110 -0.79 8.15 1.46
N GLY A 111 -1.54 7.30 2.16
CA GLY A 111 -1.71 7.41 3.61
C GLY A 111 -0.39 7.32 4.37
N ALA A 112 0.50 6.42 3.97
CA ALA A 112 1.82 6.27 4.55
C ALA A 112 2.70 7.51 4.32
N HIS A 113 2.69 8.08 3.11
CA HIS A 113 3.39 9.34 2.82
C HIS A 113 2.93 10.47 3.74
N SER A 114 1.64 10.57 4.03
CA SER A 114 1.12 11.60 4.94
C SER A 114 1.70 11.51 6.35
N ILE A 115 2.03 10.30 6.81
CA ILE A 115 2.62 10.05 8.13
C ILE A 115 4.11 10.35 8.10
N ILE A 116 4.82 9.84 7.08
CA ILE A 116 6.26 10.04 6.92
C ILE A 116 6.56 11.54 6.77
N ALA A 117 5.77 12.29 6.01
CA ALA A 117 5.92 13.73 5.86
C ALA A 117 5.70 14.50 7.17
N LYS A 118 4.81 14.05 8.06
CA LYS A 118 4.63 14.65 9.40
C LYS A 118 5.87 14.49 10.29
N GLN A 119 6.60 13.38 10.12
CA GLN A 119 7.82 13.12 10.89
C GLN A 119 9.04 13.82 10.28
N ASN A 120 9.02 14.09 8.99
CA ASN A 120 10.08 14.81 8.27
C ASN A 120 9.52 15.94 7.39
N PRO A 121 9.26 17.13 7.96
CA PRO A 121 8.65 18.26 7.23
C PRO A 121 9.44 18.74 6.01
N MET A 122 10.74 18.41 5.89
CA MET A 122 11.54 18.75 4.70
C MET A 122 11.15 17.93 3.45
N GLN A 123 10.38 16.88 3.61
CA GLN A 123 9.85 16.03 2.52
C GLN A 123 8.42 16.40 2.09
N ASP A 124 7.90 17.58 2.46
CA ASP A 124 6.57 18.08 2.06
C ASP A 124 6.56 18.49 0.55
N VAL A 125 7.04 17.59 -0.27
CA VAL A 125 6.98 17.68 -1.73
C VAL A 125 5.79 16.83 -2.16
N GLY A 126 4.83 17.42 -2.92
CA GLY A 126 3.74 16.63 -3.50
C GLY A 126 4.33 15.43 -4.25
N CYS A 127 4.04 14.24 -3.78
CA CYS A 127 4.61 13.01 -4.29
C CYS A 127 3.65 12.35 -5.28
N PHE A 128 4.19 11.79 -6.34
CA PHE A 128 3.47 10.89 -7.24
C PHE A 128 3.83 9.45 -6.89
N HIS A 129 2.83 8.61 -6.77
CA HIS A 129 3.05 7.17 -6.70
C HIS A 129 3.25 6.60 -8.10
N ASN A 130 4.41 6.02 -8.33
CA ASN A 130 4.71 5.22 -9.50
C ASN A 130 4.60 3.75 -9.11
N THR A 131 3.61 3.05 -9.65
CA THR A 131 3.50 1.60 -9.40
C THR A 131 4.68 0.89 -10.04
N PHE A 132 5.46 0.14 -9.26
CA PHE A 132 6.47 -0.74 -9.81
C PHE A 132 5.78 -1.89 -10.57
N ASP A 133 6.02 -1.95 -11.87
CA ASP A 133 5.63 -3.06 -12.72
C ASP A 133 6.86 -3.93 -12.98
N PRO A 134 6.92 -5.16 -12.44
CA PRO A 134 8.08 -6.05 -12.61
C PRO A 134 8.33 -6.45 -14.07
N GLU A 135 7.35 -6.29 -14.95
CA GLU A 135 7.49 -6.62 -16.39
C GLU A 135 7.99 -5.43 -17.23
N ARG A 136 8.03 -4.22 -16.66
CA ARG A 136 8.48 -3.02 -17.34
C ARG A 136 9.99 -2.81 -17.20
N GLN A 137 10.65 -2.37 -18.28
CA GLN A 137 12.01 -1.87 -18.23
C GLN A 137 12.01 -0.39 -17.79
N TYR A 138 12.71 -0.09 -16.72
CA TYR A 138 12.86 1.26 -16.15
C TYR A 138 14.24 1.84 -16.49
N THR A 139 14.28 3.13 -16.75
CA THR A 139 15.54 3.87 -16.84
C THR A 139 16.25 3.93 -15.47
N LEU A 140 17.53 4.30 -15.46
CA LEU A 140 18.29 4.47 -14.20
C LEU A 140 17.71 5.58 -13.30
N GLU A 141 17.14 6.62 -13.90
CA GLU A 141 16.51 7.73 -13.17
C GLU A 141 15.17 7.29 -12.58
N GLU A 142 14.31 6.63 -13.36
CA GLU A 142 13.05 6.04 -12.87
C GLU A 142 13.30 5.04 -11.73
N ARG A 143 14.36 4.20 -11.83
CA ARG A 143 14.74 3.30 -10.73
C ARG A 143 15.22 4.05 -9.48
N ARG A 144 15.95 5.15 -9.63
CA ARG A 144 16.38 5.97 -8.49
C ARG A 144 15.22 6.64 -7.78
N GLU A 145 14.21 7.12 -8.51
CA GLU A 145 12.99 7.68 -7.95
C GLU A 145 12.14 6.59 -7.24
N LEU A 146 11.96 5.44 -7.88
CA LEU A 146 11.24 4.30 -7.32
C LEU A 146 11.95 3.70 -6.09
N LEU A 147 13.28 3.72 -6.09
CA LEU A 147 14.12 3.28 -4.98
C LEU A 147 14.43 4.41 -4.01
N SER A 148 13.78 5.57 -4.16
CA SER A 148 13.94 6.61 -3.16
C SER A 148 13.55 6.04 -1.80
N PHE A 149 14.31 6.39 -0.81
CA PHE A 149 14.16 5.84 0.55
C PHE A 149 12.75 6.10 1.11
N SER A 150 12.16 7.22 0.74
CA SER A 150 10.79 7.60 1.12
C SER A 150 9.74 6.67 0.52
N GLU A 151 9.90 6.27 -0.75
CA GLU A 151 8.99 5.33 -1.43
C GLU A 151 9.05 3.94 -0.79
N ALA A 152 10.26 3.43 -0.51
CA ALA A 152 10.43 2.15 0.15
C ALA A 152 9.79 2.12 1.56
N GLN A 153 9.86 3.22 2.30
CA GLN A 153 9.20 3.36 3.59
C GLN A 153 7.67 3.40 3.45
N ALA A 154 7.16 4.13 2.44
CA ALA A 154 5.72 4.22 2.18
C ALA A 154 5.16 2.86 1.74
N ASP A 155 5.84 2.14 0.86
CA ASP A 155 5.48 0.77 0.46
C ASP A 155 5.44 -0.17 1.65
N ARG A 156 6.45 -0.09 2.51
CA ARG A 156 6.52 -0.91 3.72
C ARG A 156 5.35 -0.62 4.66
N LEU A 157 5.10 0.64 4.96
CA LEU A 157 4.04 1.06 5.87
C LEU A 157 2.65 0.74 5.29
N SER A 158 2.44 0.92 3.97
CA SER A 158 1.23 0.49 3.28
C SER A 158 0.99 -1.01 3.42
N SER A 159 2.04 -1.81 3.26
CA SER A 159 1.96 -3.26 3.46
C SER A 159 1.54 -3.62 4.89
N VAL A 160 2.03 -2.90 5.90
CA VAL A 160 1.61 -3.08 7.31
C VAL A 160 0.16 -2.67 7.51
N PHE A 161 -0.29 -1.55 6.92
CA PHE A 161 -1.68 -1.12 7.03
C PHE A 161 -2.65 -2.15 6.47
N LEU A 162 -2.34 -2.74 5.32
CA LEU A 162 -3.20 -3.72 4.67
C LEU A 162 -3.13 -5.10 5.32
N MET A 163 -1.94 -5.48 5.80
CA MET A 163 -1.65 -6.81 6.34
C MET A 163 -0.88 -6.70 7.67
N PRO A 164 -1.46 -6.06 8.70
CA PRO A 164 -0.80 -6.05 10.00
C PRO A 164 -0.70 -7.46 10.55
N ARG A 165 0.39 -7.77 11.23
CA ARG A 165 0.72 -9.12 11.70
C ARG A 165 -0.43 -9.77 12.47
N PHE A 166 -1.05 -9.04 13.39
CA PHE A 166 -2.13 -9.57 14.22
C PHE A 166 -3.41 -9.94 13.44
N ILE A 167 -3.68 -9.30 12.28
CA ILE A 167 -4.78 -9.70 11.38
C ILE A 167 -4.33 -10.88 10.52
N LEU A 168 -3.11 -10.83 9.99
CA LEU A 168 -2.56 -11.91 9.20
C LEU A 168 -2.55 -13.24 9.99
N GLU A 169 -2.16 -13.22 11.26
CA GLU A 169 -2.22 -14.38 12.15
C GLU A 169 -3.65 -14.95 12.30
N LYS A 170 -4.66 -14.07 12.41
CA LYS A 170 -6.08 -14.50 12.41
C LYS A 170 -6.47 -15.15 11.08
N VAL A 171 -6.02 -14.60 9.95
CA VAL A 171 -6.28 -15.15 8.62
C VAL A 171 -5.57 -16.51 8.47
N MET A 172 -4.32 -16.64 8.89
CA MET A 172 -3.58 -17.89 8.90
C MET A 172 -4.31 -18.97 9.73
N LYS A 173 -4.80 -18.60 10.91
CA LYS A 173 -5.60 -19.49 11.76
C LYS A 173 -6.89 -19.94 11.05
N LYS A 174 -7.61 -19.01 10.40
CA LYS A 174 -8.82 -19.34 9.63
C LYS A 174 -8.56 -20.37 8.54
N TYR A 175 -7.39 -20.31 7.90
CA TYR A 175 -7.01 -21.22 6.81
C TYR A 175 -6.09 -22.38 7.25
N LYS A 176 -5.91 -22.59 8.57
CA LYS A 176 -5.16 -23.68 9.19
C LYS A 176 -3.70 -23.76 8.74
N CYS A 177 -3.05 -22.61 8.64
CA CYS A 177 -1.63 -22.48 8.29
C CYS A 177 -0.82 -21.64 9.29
N GLU A 178 -1.18 -21.71 10.59
CA GLU A 178 -0.55 -20.93 11.67
C GLU A 178 0.95 -21.24 11.83
N ASN A 179 1.37 -22.45 11.48
CA ASN A 179 2.76 -22.89 11.56
C ASN A 179 3.62 -22.38 10.39
N GLY A 180 3.04 -21.57 9.49
CA GLY A 180 3.68 -21.07 8.28
C GLY A 180 3.28 -21.87 7.03
N ILE A 181 3.73 -21.41 5.88
CA ILE A 181 3.43 -22.00 4.57
C ILE A 181 4.71 -22.54 3.97
N PRO A 182 4.78 -23.84 3.60
CA PRO A 182 5.95 -24.41 2.98
C PRO A 182 6.27 -23.74 1.64
N VAL A 183 7.55 -23.46 1.40
CA VAL A 183 8.03 -22.91 0.14
C VAL A 183 9.22 -23.74 -0.36
N TYR A 184 9.14 -24.13 -1.62
CA TYR A 184 10.17 -24.94 -2.30
C TYR A 184 11.00 -24.03 -3.21
N GLY A 185 12.30 -23.95 -2.95
CA GLY A 185 13.18 -23.08 -3.74
C GLY A 185 12.70 -21.63 -3.80
N TRP A 186 12.67 -21.05 -5.00
CA TRP A 186 12.27 -19.65 -5.22
C TRP A 186 10.76 -19.52 -5.44
N ASN A 187 10.01 -19.29 -4.36
CA ASN A 187 8.56 -19.03 -4.42
C ASN A 187 7.73 -20.13 -5.12
N VAL A 188 8.16 -21.37 -5.07
CA VAL A 188 7.39 -22.51 -5.53
C VAL A 188 6.56 -23.03 -4.37
N PHE A 189 5.27 -23.20 -4.55
CA PHE A 189 4.32 -23.69 -3.55
C PHE A 189 3.61 -24.94 -4.06
N ALA A 190 3.25 -25.84 -3.17
CA ALA A 190 2.38 -26.96 -3.51
C ALA A 190 1.00 -26.46 -4.02
N PRO A 191 0.28 -27.23 -4.84
CA PRO A 191 -1.03 -26.81 -5.38
C PRO A 191 -2.03 -26.38 -4.31
N GLU A 192 -2.08 -27.07 -3.18
CA GLU A 192 -2.97 -26.78 -2.04
C GLU A 192 -2.58 -25.44 -1.38
N ASP A 193 -1.29 -25.20 -1.23
CA ASP A 193 -0.76 -23.95 -0.66
C ASP A 193 -1.03 -22.76 -1.58
N LYS A 194 -0.93 -22.94 -2.90
CA LYS A 194 -1.33 -21.90 -3.87
C LYS A 194 -2.80 -21.51 -3.74
N ILE A 195 -3.68 -22.51 -3.54
CA ILE A 195 -5.11 -22.27 -3.33
C ILE A 195 -5.33 -21.52 -2.01
N THR A 196 -4.65 -21.95 -0.95
CA THR A 196 -4.73 -21.33 0.37
C THR A 196 -4.25 -19.88 0.31
N LEU A 197 -3.10 -19.60 -0.30
CA LEU A 197 -2.55 -18.26 -0.49
C LEU A 197 -3.52 -17.34 -1.26
N ARG A 198 -4.18 -17.84 -2.32
CA ARG A 198 -5.18 -17.07 -3.06
C ARG A 198 -6.36 -16.71 -2.17
N LYS A 199 -6.93 -17.70 -1.45
CA LYS A 199 -8.06 -17.45 -0.51
C LYS A 199 -7.68 -16.45 0.60
N MET A 200 -6.46 -16.51 1.11
CA MET A 200 -5.96 -15.55 2.09
C MET A 200 -5.84 -14.14 1.49
N ALA A 201 -5.28 -14.02 0.29
CA ALA A 201 -5.14 -12.76 -0.41
C ALA A 201 -6.52 -12.13 -0.68
N ASP A 202 -7.47 -12.90 -1.19
CA ASP A 202 -8.85 -12.46 -1.41
C ASP A 202 -9.52 -12.03 -0.10
N CYS A 203 -9.33 -12.80 0.98
CA CYS A 203 -9.88 -12.49 2.31
C CYS A 203 -9.36 -11.15 2.86
N MET A 204 -8.11 -10.80 2.57
CA MET A 204 -7.46 -9.56 3.01
C MET A 204 -7.61 -8.42 1.99
N GLY A 205 -8.16 -8.68 0.81
CA GLY A 205 -8.33 -7.70 -0.27
C GLY A 205 -6.99 -7.19 -0.84
N VAL A 206 -6.00 -8.08 -0.96
CA VAL A 206 -4.67 -7.79 -1.50
C VAL A 206 -4.33 -8.71 -2.67
N SER A 207 -3.32 -8.36 -3.47
CA SER A 207 -2.86 -9.27 -4.50
C SER A 207 -2.12 -10.48 -3.90
N HIS A 208 -2.16 -11.62 -4.59
CA HIS A 208 -1.40 -12.81 -4.22
C HIS A 208 0.09 -12.50 -4.01
N GLN A 209 0.67 -11.71 -4.91
CA GLN A 209 2.08 -11.32 -4.83
C GLN A 209 2.38 -10.48 -3.58
N ALA A 210 1.52 -9.50 -3.26
CA ALA A 210 1.67 -8.68 -2.05
C ALA A 210 1.63 -9.54 -0.78
N LEU A 211 0.71 -10.52 -0.72
CA LEU A 211 0.65 -11.46 0.40
C LEU A 211 1.93 -12.29 0.53
N VAL A 212 2.44 -12.86 -0.57
CA VAL A 212 3.67 -13.67 -0.55
C VAL A 212 4.87 -12.84 -0.08
N ILE A 213 5.02 -11.61 -0.58
CA ILE A 213 6.06 -10.69 -0.13
C ILE A 213 5.92 -10.42 1.38
N ARG A 214 4.71 -10.18 1.85
CA ARG A 214 4.44 -9.91 3.27
C ARG A 214 4.78 -11.11 4.15
N LEU A 215 4.36 -12.31 3.78
CA LEU A 215 4.68 -13.55 4.50
C LEU A 215 6.19 -13.79 4.57
N LYS A 216 6.90 -13.55 3.45
CA LYS A 216 8.37 -13.64 3.40
C LYS A 216 9.02 -12.65 4.35
N THR A 217 8.57 -11.40 4.34
CA THR A 217 9.09 -10.35 5.23
C THR A 217 8.90 -10.69 6.70
N LEU A 218 7.77 -11.30 7.06
CA LEU A 218 7.46 -11.72 8.41
C LEU A 218 8.05 -13.09 8.79
N LYS A 219 8.80 -13.71 7.87
CA LYS A 219 9.41 -15.06 8.03
C LYS A 219 8.35 -16.15 8.32
N LEU A 220 7.20 -16.03 7.68
CA LEU A 220 6.08 -16.99 7.79
C LEU A 220 6.04 -17.98 6.60
N LEU A 221 7.01 -17.88 5.69
CA LEU A 221 7.29 -18.92 4.70
C LEU A 221 8.38 -19.83 5.26
N ILE A 222 8.11 -21.14 5.25
CA ILE A 222 9.04 -22.16 5.79
C ILE A 222 9.76 -22.81 4.61
N PRO A 223 11.08 -22.64 4.47
CA PRO A 223 11.84 -23.36 3.46
C PRO A 223 11.65 -24.87 3.64
N HIS A 224 11.34 -25.55 2.57
CA HIS A 224 11.22 -27.00 2.53
C HIS A 224 12.23 -27.53 1.52
N ASP A 225 13.20 -28.30 1.99
CA ASP A 225 14.15 -28.99 1.13
C ASP A 225 13.41 -30.13 0.41
N LEU A 226 13.68 -30.28 -0.88
CA LEU A 226 13.12 -31.34 -1.73
C LEU A 226 13.82 -32.66 -1.44
#